data_68759df4b0c1e817be51982db3f2ef56
#
_entry.id   68759df4b0c1e817be51982db3f2ef56
#
_cell.length_a   1.000
_cell.length_b   1.000
_cell.length_c   1.000
_cell.angle_alpha   90.00
_cell.angle_beta   90.00
_cell.angle_gamma   90.00
#
_symmetry.space_group_name_H-M   'P 1'
#
loop_
_entity.id
_entity.type
_entity.pdbx_description
1 polymer ?
#
loop_
_entity_poly.entity_id
_entity_poly.type
_entity_poly.pdbx_seq_one_letter_code
_entity_poly.pdbx_strand_id
1 'polypeptide(L)'
;MSDSFFQDILEAQNLGHPTNFERAIEELLQGQKITHWIWYVLPQLRSLGRSSSALKYGLTDIQEARNYLKNELLSNRITLVANIIEIGRAHV
;
A
#
# COMPACT_ATOMS: atom_id res chain seq x y z
N MET A 1 -7.57 -6.42 17.43
CA MET A 1 -7.61 -4.97 17.27
C MET A 1 -6.91 -4.57 16.00
N SER A 2 -7.50 -3.64 15.31
CA SER A 2 -7.02 -3.19 14.01
C SER A 2 -5.62 -2.57 14.05
N ASP A 3 -5.20 -1.99 15.17
CA ASP A 3 -3.89 -1.35 15.28
C ASP A 3 -2.74 -2.33 15.03
N SER A 4 -2.88 -3.55 15.53
CA SER A 4 -1.89 -4.59 15.34
C SER A 4 -1.77 -4.98 13.86
N PHE A 5 -2.91 -5.06 13.17
CA PHE A 5 -2.96 -5.37 11.75
C PHE A 5 -2.29 -4.26 10.92
N PHE A 6 -2.63 -3.01 11.23
CA PHE A 6 -2.03 -1.88 10.50
C PHE A 6 -0.55 -1.73 10.82
N GLN A 7 -0.13 -2.15 12.01
CA GLN A 7 1.27 -2.16 12.37
C GLN A 7 2.06 -3.09 11.44
N ASP A 8 1.51 -4.26 11.10
CA ASP A 8 2.15 -5.18 10.17
C ASP A 8 2.33 -4.54 8.78
N ILE A 9 1.30 -3.82 8.32
CA ILE A 9 1.37 -3.11 7.05
C ILE A 9 2.45 -2.03 7.09
N LEU A 10 2.47 -1.23 8.16
CA LEU A 10 3.47 -0.17 8.32
C LEU A 10 4.88 -0.74 8.43
N GLU A 11 5.06 -1.83 9.13
CA GLU A 11 6.37 -2.49 9.22
C GLU A 11 6.85 -2.94 7.84
N ALA A 12 5.95 -3.53 7.04
CA ALA A 12 6.31 -3.96 5.70
C ALA A 12 6.69 -2.76 4.82
N GLN A 13 5.94 -1.67 4.92
CA GLN A 13 6.23 -0.46 4.16
C GLN A 13 7.58 0.17 4.55
N ASN A 14 7.92 0.10 5.82
CA ASN A 14 9.11 0.79 6.38
C ASN A 14 10.36 -0.09 6.42
N LEU A 15 10.27 -1.34 5.97
CA LEU A 15 11.38 -2.27 6.01
C LEU A 15 12.44 -1.91 4.96
N GLY A 16 13.71 -1.93 5.39
CA GLY A 16 14.84 -1.80 4.48
C GLY A 16 15.36 -0.38 4.32
N HIS A 17 16.45 -0.24 3.55
CA HIS A 17 17.09 1.03 3.20
C HIS A 17 17.52 0.99 1.74
N PRO A 18 16.84 1.66 0.80
CA PRO A 18 15.59 2.40 1.01
C PRO A 18 14.46 1.49 1.47
N THR A 19 13.43 2.09 2.07
CA THR A 19 12.30 1.31 2.56
C THR A 19 11.50 0.73 1.40
N ASN A 20 10.69 -0.30 1.68
CA ASN A 20 9.81 -0.87 0.66
C ASN A 20 8.86 0.18 0.08
N PHE A 21 8.36 1.08 0.92
CA PHE A 21 7.51 2.16 0.43
C PHE A 21 8.28 3.09 -0.53
N GLU A 22 9.49 3.47 -0.16
CA GLU A 22 10.34 4.33 -1.01
C GLU A 22 10.65 3.66 -2.35
N ARG A 23 10.91 2.35 -2.34
CA ARG A 23 11.13 1.58 -3.58
C ARG A 23 9.88 1.58 -4.45
N ALA A 24 8.70 1.42 -3.84
CA ALA A 24 7.45 1.45 -4.58
C ALA A 24 7.25 2.80 -5.27
N ILE A 25 7.52 3.89 -4.55
CA ILE A 25 7.42 5.24 -5.11
C ILE A 25 8.37 5.40 -6.30
N GLU A 26 9.60 4.94 -6.16
CA GLU A 26 10.58 5.02 -7.25
C GLU A 26 10.14 4.23 -8.47
N GLU A 27 9.63 3.01 -8.28
CA GLU A 27 9.11 2.20 -9.38
C GLU A 27 7.94 2.89 -10.08
N LEU A 28 7.04 3.50 -9.31
CA LEU A 28 5.91 4.22 -9.87
C LEU A 28 6.36 5.44 -10.68
N LEU A 29 7.35 6.17 -10.19
CA LEU A 29 7.88 7.32 -10.89
C LEU A 29 8.54 6.94 -12.21
N GLN A 30 9.10 5.73 -12.28
CA GLN A 30 9.72 5.21 -13.50
C GLN A 30 8.73 4.50 -14.41
N GLY A 31 7.48 4.38 -14.00
CA GLY A 31 6.46 3.69 -14.77
C GLY A 31 6.61 2.19 -14.80
N GLN A 32 7.30 1.61 -13.81
CA GLN A 32 7.53 0.16 -13.72
C GLN A 32 7.18 -0.35 -12.35
N LYS A 33 6.62 -1.56 -12.30
CA LYS A 33 6.42 -2.27 -11.04
C LYS A 33 7.30 -3.52 -11.08
N ILE A 34 8.37 -3.54 -10.30
CA ILE A 34 9.36 -4.62 -10.29
C ILE A 34 9.15 -5.54 -9.09
N THR A 35 8.86 -4.99 -7.91
CA THR A 35 8.72 -5.75 -6.68
C THR A 35 7.26 -5.93 -6.28
N HIS A 36 7.00 -6.85 -5.33
CA HIS A 36 5.63 -7.23 -4.94
C HIS A 36 5.13 -6.39 -3.76
N TRP A 37 4.93 -5.09 -3.98
CA TRP A 37 4.55 -4.17 -2.91
C TRP A 37 3.04 -3.89 -2.84
N ILE A 38 2.25 -4.38 -3.79
CA ILE A 38 0.86 -3.94 -3.91
C ILE A 38 0.01 -4.23 -2.66
N TRP A 39 0.27 -5.37 -1.98
CA TRP A 39 -0.56 -5.78 -0.85
C TRP A 39 -0.33 -4.96 0.42
N TYR A 40 0.82 -4.31 0.55
CA TYR A 40 1.11 -3.51 1.75
C TYR A 40 1.35 -2.03 1.46
N VAL A 41 1.39 -1.62 0.20
CA VAL A 41 1.51 -0.21 -0.16
C VAL A 41 0.15 0.38 -0.52
N LEU A 42 -0.69 -0.39 -1.22
CA LEU A 42 -2.04 0.02 -1.54
C LEU A 42 -3.05 -0.84 -0.77
N PRO A 43 -4.19 -0.26 -0.34
CA PRO A 43 -5.21 -1.06 0.32
C PRO A 43 -5.89 -1.98 -0.69
N GLN A 44 -5.87 -3.28 -0.39
CA GLN A 44 -6.48 -4.29 -1.24
C GLN A 44 -7.43 -5.14 -0.41
N LEU A 45 -8.58 -5.50 -0.97
CA LEU A 45 -9.47 -6.44 -0.30
C LEU A 45 -8.84 -7.84 -0.33
N ARG A 46 -8.88 -8.51 0.82
CA ARG A 46 -8.31 -9.85 0.98
C ARG A 46 -8.89 -10.84 -0.03
N SER A 47 -10.19 -10.71 -0.32
CA SER A 47 -10.88 -11.61 -1.24
C SER A 47 -10.39 -11.52 -2.68
N LEU A 48 -9.61 -10.48 -3.03
CA LEU A 48 -9.10 -10.32 -4.39
C LEU A 48 -7.87 -11.17 -4.68
N GLY A 49 -7.31 -11.85 -3.69
CA GLY A 49 -6.11 -12.67 -3.89
C GLY A 49 -6.10 -13.90 -3.01
N ARG A 50 -5.18 -14.82 -3.33
CA ARG A 50 -5.04 -16.09 -2.60
C ARG A 50 -3.63 -16.33 -2.07
N SER A 51 -2.72 -15.40 -2.31
CA SER A 51 -1.34 -15.52 -1.87
C SER A 51 -1.22 -15.30 -0.36
N SER A 52 -0.06 -15.66 0.19
CA SER A 52 0.24 -15.38 1.59
C SER A 52 0.21 -13.88 1.89
N SER A 53 0.62 -13.05 0.93
CA SER A 53 0.56 -11.59 1.09
C SER A 53 -0.89 -11.10 1.15
N ALA A 54 -1.77 -11.64 0.34
CA ALA A 54 -3.19 -11.30 0.38
C ALA A 54 -3.80 -11.65 1.74
N LEU A 55 -3.45 -12.81 2.28
CA LEU A 55 -3.95 -13.26 3.58
C LEU A 55 -3.38 -12.40 4.72
N LYS A 56 -2.14 -11.97 4.61
CA LYS A 56 -1.49 -11.20 5.67
C LYS A 56 -1.87 -9.73 5.67
N TYR A 57 -1.95 -9.10 4.50
CA TYR A 57 -2.12 -7.65 4.39
C TYR A 57 -3.47 -7.22 3.82
N GLY A 58 -4.25 -8.14 3.26
CA GLY A 58 -5.53 -7.80 2.66
C GLY A 58 -6.57 -7.36 3.67
N LEU A 59 -7.36 -6.37 3.32
CA LEU A 59 -8.45 -5.86 4.16
C LEU A 59 -9.64 -6.80 4.10
N THR A 60 -10.25 -7.07 5.23
CA THR A 60 -11.32 -8.07 5.31
C THR A 60 -12.68 -7.52 4.90
N ASP A 61 -12.95 -6.23 5.15
CA ASP A 61 -14.25 -5.64 4.87
C ASP A 61 -14.15 -4.12 4.74
N ILE A 62 -15.29 -3.49 4.49
CA ILE A 62 -15.38 -2.04 4.31
C ILE A 62 -15.04 -1.28 5.60
N GLN A 63 -15.41 -1.83 6.74
CA GLN A 63 -15.10 -1.17 8.02
C GLN A 63 -13.59 -1.11 8.24
N GLU A 64 -12.88 -2.18 7.92
CA GLU A 64 -11.42 -2.19 8.01
C GLU A 64 -10.80 -1.21 7.01
N ALA A 65 -11.37 -1.09 5.82
CA ALA A 65 -10.93 -0.10 4.83
C ALA A 65 -11.11 1.33 5.36
N ARG A 66 -12.23 1.60 6.03
CA ARG A 66 -12.47 2.90 6.64
C ARG A 66 -11.45 3.19 7.75
N ASN A 67 -11.15 2.19 8.57
CA ASN A 67 -10.16 2.33 9.62
C ASN A 67 -8.76 2.57 9.05
N TYR A 68 -8.44 1.92 7.94
CA TYR A 68 -7.19 2.15 7.21
C TYR A 68 -7.06 3.63 6.82
N LEU A 69 -8.11 4.21 6.26
CA LEU A 69 -8.10 5.60 5.82
C LEU A 69 -8.05 6.60 6.98
N LYS A 70 -8.44 6.17 8.18
CA LYS A 70 -8.33 7.01 9.38
C LYS A 70 -6.91 7.04 9.94
N ASN A 71 -6.06 6.11 9.56
CA ASN A 71 -4.65 6.14 9.95
C ASN A 71 -3.97 7.22 9.13
N GLU A 72 -3.44 8.24 9.80
CA GLU A 72 -2.90 9.42 9.13
C GLU A 72 -1.75 9.09 8.19
N LEU A 73 -0.81 8.27 8.64
CA LEU A 73 0.34 7.90 7.82
C LEU A 73 -0.08 7.09 6.59
N LEU A 74 -0.93 6.08 6.79
CA LEU A 74 -1.40 5.25 5.68
C LEU A 74 -2.20 6.08 4.68
N SER A 75 -3.06 6.97 5.17
CA SER A 75 -3.87 7.84 4.32
C SER A 75 -2.99 8.79 3.50
N ASN A 76 -1.99 9.39 4.14
CA ASN A 76 -1.06 10.29 3.45
C ASN A 76 -0.27 9.56 2.37
N ARG A 77 0.14 8.32 2.64
CA ARG A 77 0.89 7.52 1.66
C ARG A 77 0.03 7.13 0.47
N ILE A 78 -1.23 6.77 0.69
CA ILE A 78 -2.16 6.50 -0.42
C ILE A 78 -2.34 7.74 -1.28
N THR A 79 -2.49 8.90 -0.65
CA THR A 79 -2.66 10.16 -1.38
C THR A 79 -1.44 10.44 -2.25
N LEU A 80 -0.24 10.22 -1.72
CA LEU A 80 0.98 10.40 -2.50
C LEU A 80 1.02 9.47 -3.71
N VAL A 81 0.71 8.19 -3.50
CA VAL A 81 0.70 7.20 -4.59
C VAL A 81 -0.33 7.59 -5.65
N ALA A 82 -1.54 8.00 -5.23
CA ALA A 82 -2.58 8.40 -6.15
C ALA A 82 -2.15 9.61 -6.98
N ASN A 83 -1.49 10.58 -6.36
CA ASN A 83 -1.00 11.75 -7.08
C ASN A 83 0.07 11.39 -8.11
N ILE A 84 0.96 10.47 -7.79
CA ILE A 84 1.99 10.01 -8.72
C ILE A 84 1.36 9.32 -9.92
N ILE A 85 0.37 8.47 -9.70
CA ILE A 85 -0.35 7.78 -10.77
C ILE A 85 -1.06 8.80 -11.67
N GLU A 86 -1.70 9.80 -11.07
CA GLU A 86 -2.42 10.83 -11.82
C GLU A 86 -1.47 11.66 -12.70
N ILE A 87 -0.30 12.02 -12.18
CA ILE A 87 0.72 12.71 -12.95
C ILE A 87 1.19 11.86 -14.13
N GLY A 88 1.42 10.56 -13.88
CA GLY A 88 1.82 9.63 -14.93
C GLY A 88 0.79 9.54 -16.04
N ARG A 89 -0.50 9.53 -15.70
CA ARG A 89 -1.58 9.50 -16.69
C ARG A 89 -1.61 10.76 -17.54
N ALA A 90 -1.26 11.90 -16.95
CA ALA A 90 -1.27 13.16 -17.67
C ALA A 90 -0.18 13.25 -18.74
N HIS A 91 0.84 12.40 -18.66
CA HIS A 91 1.96 12.38 -19.60
C HIS A 91 1.84 11.30 -20.67
N VAL A 92 0.74 10.58 -20.69
CA VAL A 92 0.54 9.49 -21.67
C VAL A 92 -0.17 9.96 -22.97
#